data_2c440e51fc1fe00b4a9a6cb9a9baf746
#
_entry.id   2c440e51fc1fe00b4a9a6cb9a9baf746
#
_cell.length_a   1.000
_cell.length_b   1.000
_cell.length_c   1.000
_cell.angle_alpha   90.00
_cell.angle_beta   90.00
_cell.angle_gamma   90.00
#
_symmetry.space_group_name_H-M   'P 1'
#
loop_
_entity.id
_entity.type
_entity.pdbx_description
1 polymer ?
#
loop_
_entity_poly.entity_id
_entity_poly.type
_entity_poly.pdbx_seq_one_letter_code
_entity_poly.pdbx_strand_id
1 'polypeptide(L)'
;MRTPLIAGNWKMNLGRPEQALNFVRAIRGPLNEIKGVDRVLCPPFTALAAVAELLGPTEIGLGAQNMHWDPAGAHTGEISPAMLSDLCQYVILGHSERRAAGGHLEKDAAIHRKVRAAVEAGLTPILCVGENLKQNEAGETHEFVSGQARAALDGLSSEQVVRCVIAYEPIWAIGTGKAATPADANRVMGLTVRGTLADLVGEDAAGTVRILYGGSVTADNIATFMAMPEIDGALVGGASLTPDFVELVRRAVAAG
;
A
#
# COMPACT_ATOMS: atom_id res chain seq x y z
N MET A 1 -7.24 -18.17 -5.72
CA MET A 1 -6.11 -17.30 -6.16
C MET A 1 -6.47 -15.86 -5.81
N ARG A 2 -5.55 -15.08 -5.25
CA ARG A 2 -5.80 -13.67 -4.87
C ARG A 2 -5.67 -12.78 -6.11
N THR A 3 -6.61 -11.85 -6.32
CA THR A 3 -6.51 -10.88 -7.40
C THR A 3 -5.34 -9.94 -7.13
N PRO A 4 -4.37 -9.79 -8.04
CA PRO A 4 -3.25 -8.87 -7.89
C PRO A 4 -3.69 -7.42 -7.64
N LEU A 5 -2.89 -6.66 -6.89
CA LEU A 5 -3.13 -5.23 -6.62
C LEU A 5 -1.86 -4.43 -6.92
N ILE A 6 -1.95 -3.46 -7.80
CA ILE A 6 -0.86 -2.50 -8.06
C ILE A 6 -1.32 -1.11 -7.62
N ALA A 7 -0.72 -0.60 -6.56
CA ALA A 7 -1.03 0.71 -5.98
C ALA A 7 0.10 1.71 -6.23
N GLY A 8 -0.20 2.82 -6.90
CA GLY A 8 0.74 3.89 -7.19
C GLY A 8 0.74 4.95 -6.08
N ASN A 9 1.72 4.94 -5.20
CA ASN A 9 1.93 5.96 -4.19
C ASN A 9 2.70 7.14 -4.79
N TRP A 10 2.03 8.23 -5.07
CA TRP A 10 2.66 9.42 -5.67
C TRP A 10 3.51 10.21 -4.67
N LYS A 11 3.38 9.90 -3.39
CA LYS A 11 4.07 10.64 -2.33
C LYS A 11 3.77 12.14 -2.46
N MET A 12 4.74 13.01 -2.23
CA MET A 12 4.56 14.47 -2.34
C MET A 12 4.88 14.96 -3.76
N ASN A 13 4.26 14.32 -4.78
CA ASN A 13 4.42 14.71 -6.19
C ASN A 13 3.04 14.87 -6.85
N LEU A 14 3.00 15.63 -7.97
CA LEU A 14 1.78 15.88 -8.74
C LEU A 14 0.63 16.45 -7.86
N GLY A 15 0.98 17.22 -6.81
CA GLY A 15 0.02 17.73 -5.83
C GLY A 15 -0.81 18.93 -6.30
N ARG A 16 -0.47 19.54 -7.43
CA ARG A 16 -1.33 20.57 -8.04
C ARG A 16 -2.43 19.87 -8.83
N PRO A 17 -3.73 20.22 -8.62
CA PRO A 17 -4.84 19.55 -9.29
C PRO A 17 -4.66 19.43 -10.81
N GLU A 18 -4.25 20.50 -11.48
CA GLU A 18 -4.04 20.51 -12.93
C GLU A 18 -2.95 19.51 -13.37
N GLN A 19 -1.84 19.41 -12.65
CA GLN A 19 -0.77 18.45 -12.95
C GLN A 19 -1.26 17.02 -12.78
N ALA A 20 -1.98 16.73 -11.69
CA ALA A 20 -2.58 15.44 -11.42
C ALA A 20 -3.59 15.05 -12.52
N LEU A 21 -4.49 15.96 -12.86
CA LEU A 21 -5.48 15.74 -13.91
C LEU A 21 -4.86 15.47 -15.29
N ASN A 22 -3.82 16.24 -15.66
CA ASN A 22 -3.12 16.03 -16.93
C ASN A 22 -2.44 14.66 -16.98
N PHE A 23 -1.81 14.26 -15.88
CA PHE A 23 -1.22 12.92 -15.78
C PHE A 23 -2.28 11.81 -15.85
N VAL A 24 -3.35 11.91 -15.06
CA VAL A 24 -4.43 10.90 -15.06
C VAL A 24 -5.11 10.81 -16.42
N ARG A 25 -5.36 11.93 -17.12
CA ARG A 25 -5.91 11.90 -18.49
C ARG A 25 -5.05 11.09 -19.46
N ALA A 26 -3.72 11.15 -19.30
CA ALA A 26 -2.81 10.40 -20.17
C ALA A 26 -2.82 8.89 -19.90
N ILE A 27 -3.02 8.45 -18.65
CA ILE A 27 -2.91 7.03 -18.27
C ILE A 27 -4.27 6.34 -18.09
N ARG A 28 -5.35 7.07 -17.78
CA ARG A 28 -6.64 6.53 -17.38
C ARG A 28 -7.21 5.51 -18.37
N GLY A 29 -7.25 5.83 -19.66
CA GLY A 29 -7.77 4.93 -20.70
C GLY A 29 -7.00 3.62 -20.74
N PRO A 30 -5.70 3.66 -21.08
CA PRO A 30 -4.87 2.46 -21.16
C PRO A 30 -4.84 1.65 -19.85
N LEU A 31 -4.84 2.32 -18.68
CA LEU A 31 -4.83 1.65 -17.38
C LEU A 31 -6.17 0.94 -17.09
N ASN A 32 -7.30 1.53 -17.50
CA ASN A 32 -8.64 0.95 -17.30
C ASN A 32 -8.90 -0.27 -18.18
N GLU A 33 -8.21 -0.40 -19.30
CA GLU A 33 -8.32 -1.54 -20.23
C GLU A 33 -7.65 -2.81 -19.68
N ILE A 34 -6.70 -2.69 -18.74
CA ILE A 34 -6.01 -3.84 -18.17
C ILE A 34 -6.95 -4.55 -17.19
N LYS A 35 -7.25 -5.82 -17.43
CA LYS A 35 -8.14 -6.65 -16.58
C LYS A 35 -7.33 -7.66 -15.77
N GLY A 36 -7.97 -8.27 -14.78
CA GLY A 36 -7.34 -9.28 -13.92
C GLY A 36 -6.42 -8.73 -12.83
N VAL A 37 -6.45 -7.43 -12.59
CA VAL A 37 -5.65 -6.74 -11.55
C VAL A 37 -6.43 -5.55 -11.02
N ASP A 38 -6.36 -5.30 -9.71
CA ASP A 38 -6.80 -4.05 -9.11
C ASP A 38 -5.71 -2.98 -9.31
N ARG A 39 -6.10 -1.80 -9.77
CA ARG A 39 -5.22 -0.65 -10.01
C ARG A 39 -5.66 0.50 -9.12
N VAL A 40 -4.76 1.01 -8.31
CA VAL A 40 -5.05 2.09 -7.35
C VAL A 40 -4.08 3.25 -7.57
N LEU A 41 -4.61 4.47 -7.62
CA LEU A 41 -3.80 5.69 -7.63
C LEU A 41 -3.92 6.37 -6.26
N CYS A 42 -2.79 6.72 -5.65
CA CYS A 42 -2.76 7.39 -4.36
C CYS A 42 -2.10 8.78 -4.48
N PRO A 43 -2.85 9.80 -4.95
CA PRO A 43 -2.35 11.16 -5.07
C PRO A 43 -2.28 11.87 -3.70
N PRO A 44 -1.57 13.01 -3.58
CA PRO A 44 -1.68 13.91 -2.44
C PRO A 44 -3.11 14.42 -2.24
N PHE A 45 -3.46 14.77 -0.99
CA PHE A 45 -4.80 15.26 -0.63
C PHE A 45 -5.28 16.44 -1.48
N THR A 46 -4.37 17.34 -1.87
CA THR A 46 -4.66 18.50 -2.70
C THR A 46 -5.19 18.17 -4.10
N ALA A 47 -4.95 16.96 -4.57
CA ALA A 47 -5.40 16.49 -5.88
C ALA A 47 -6.48 15.39 -5.78
N LEU A 48 -6.74 14.85 -4.57
CA LEU A 48 -7.55 13.65 -4.37
C LEU A 48 -8.97 13.81 -4.93
N ALA A 49 -9.68 14.89 -4.57
CA ALA A 49 -11.05 15.13 -5.02
C ALA A 49 -11.13 15.31 -6.55
N ALA A 50 -10.20 16.07 -7.14
CA ALA A 50 -10.17 16.28 -8.58
C ALA A 50 -9.87 14.99 -9.36
N VAL A 51 -9.00 14.12 -8.82
CA VAL A 51 -8.71 12.81 -9.40
C VAL A 51 -9.92 11.88 -9.24
N ALA A 52 -10.61 11.89 -8.08
CA ALA A 52 -11.83 11.12 -7.86
C ALA A 52 -12.90 11.41 -8.94
N GLU A 53 -13.17 12.69 -9.19
CA GLU A 53 -14.11 13.12 -10.22
C GLU A 53 -13.71 12.64 -11.63
N LEU A 54 -12.40 12.75 -11.96
CA LEU A 54 -11.90 12.34 -13.28
C LEU A 54 -11.93 10.82 -13.47
N LEU A 55 -11.66 10.04 -12.43
CA LEU A 55 -11.72 8.58 -12.50
C LEU A 55 -13.15 8.07 -12.64
N GLY A 56 -14.12 8.71 -11.97
CA GLY A 56 -15.57 8.50 -12.16
C GLY A 56 -15.97 7.04 -12.49
N PRO A 57 -16.36 6.78 -13.73
CA PRO A 57 -16.93 5.49 -14.14
C PRO A 57 -15.86 4.41 -14.46
N THR A 58 -14.60 4.60 -14.07
CA THR A 58 -13.54 3.60 -14.31
C THR A 58 -13.46 2.57 -13.20
N GLU A 59 -12.78 1.46 -13.47
CA GLU A 59 -12.44 0.45 -12.44
C GLU A 59 -11.11 0.75 -11.73
N ILE A 60 -10.56 1.94 -11.92
CA ILE A 60 -9.32 2.37 -11.25
C ILE A 60 -9.68 2.87 -9.87
N GLY A 61 -9.18 2.19 -8.84
CA GLY A 61 -9.36 2.60 -7.45
C GLY A 61 -8.57 3.86 -7.10
N LEU A 62 -9.05 4.56 -6.09
CA LEU A 62 -8.39 5.72 -5.52
C LEU A 62 -8.04 5.48 -4.07
N GLY A 63 -6.88 5.95 -3.62
CA GLY A 63 -6.41 5.83 -2.25
C GLY A 63 -5.85 7.13 -1.71
N ALA A 64 -6.04 7.36 -0.42
CA ALA A 64 -5.36 8.42 0.31
C ALA A 64 -3.98 7.95 0.80
N GLN A 65 -3.07 8.89 1.04
CA GLN A 65 -1.70 8.57 1.49
C GLN A 65 -1.56 8.51 3.02
N ASN A 66 -2.59 8.93 3.76
CA ASN A 66 -2.70 8.90 5.21
C ASN A 66 -4.10 9.32 5.64
N MET A 67 -4.42 9.21 6.93
CA MET A 67 -5.58 9.84 7.57
C MET A 67 -5.38 9.96 9.08
N HIS A 68 -6.21 10.76 9.74
CA HIS A 68 -6.40 10.75 11.18
C HIS A 68 -7.34 9.58 11.59
N TRP A 69 -7.40 9.25 12.88
CA TRP A 69 -8.28 8.19 13.38
C TRP A 69 -9.62 8.72 13.92
N ASP A 70 -9.70 10.00 14.31
CA ASP A 70 -10.96 10.57 14.79
C ASP A 70 -11.85 11.01 13.60
N PRO A 71 -13.17 10.83 13.69
CA PRO A 71 -14.10 11.16 12.60
C PRO A 71 -14.24 12.67 12.39
N ALA A 72 -14.00 13.47 13.42
CA ALA A 72 -14.02 14.94 13.42
C ALA A 72 -13.35 15.46 14.69
N GLY A 73 -13.05 16.75 14.75
CA GLY A 73 -12.54 17.36 15.97
C GLY A 73 -11.53 18.48 15.75
N ALA A 74 -10.90 18.91 16.85
CA ALA A 74 -9.91 19.99 16.86
C ALA A 74 -8.51 19.48 16.43
N HIS A 75 -8.40 19.05 15.19
CA HIS A 75 -7.19 18.48 14.59
C HIS A 75 -6.81 19.26 13.33
N THR A 76 -6.37 20.49 13.52
CA THR A 76 -6.04 21.41 12.40
C THR A 76 -5.06 20.77 11.42
N GLY A 77 -5.47 20.65 10.15
CA GLY A 77 -4.66 20.10 9.06
C GLY A 77 -4.80 18.59 8.85
N GLU A 78 -5.51 17.88 9.72
CA GLU A 78 -5.76 16.43 9.56
C GLU A 78 -6.99 16.15 8.68
N ILE A 79 -6.98 14.99 8.06
CA ILE A 79 -8.06 14.46 7.22
C ILE A 79 -8.69 13.27 7.94
N SER A 80 -10.00 13.33 8.18
CA SER A 80 -10.72 12.25 8.88
C SER A 80 -11.07 11.07 7.96
N PRO A 81 -11.38 9.88 8.53
CA PRO A 81 -11.90 8.76 7.76
C PRO A 81 -13.17 9.12 6.99
N ALA A 82 -14.09 9.88 7.62
CA ALA A 82 -15.34 10.30 7.01
C ALA A 82 -15.13 11.20 5.77
N MET A 83 -14.12 12.07 5.78
CA MET A 83 -13.77 12.91 4.62
C MET A 83 -13.22 12.07 3.45
N LEU A 84 -12.68 10.89 3.71
CA LEU A 84 -12.07 10.03 2.69
C LEU A 84 -13.04 9.00 2.13
N SER A 85 -13.96 8.47 2.93
CA SER A 85 -14.88 7.40 2.51
C SER A 85 -15.78 7.79 1.33
N ASP A 86 -16.06 9.09 1.16
CA ASP A 86 -16.82 9.61 0.03
C ASP A 86 -15.96 9.79 -1.25
N LEU A 87 -14.63 9.75 -1.12
CA LEU A 87 -13.70 10.04 -2.22
C LEU A 87 -12.93 8.83 -2.70
N CYS A 88 -12.52 7.94 -1.81
CA CYS A 88 -11.62 6.85 -2.14
C CYS A 88 -11.97 5.54 -1.42
N GLN A 89 -11.42 4.44 -1.92
CA GLN A 89 -11.63 3.10 -1.39
C GLN A 89 -10.47 2.63 -0.51
N TYR A 90 -9.27 3.19 -0.71
CA TYR A 90 -8.05 2.76 -0.06
C TYR A 90 -7.40 3.87 0.76
N VAL A 91 -6.59 3.48 1.74
CA VAL A 91 -5.72 4.43 2.46
C VAL A 91 -4.41 3.77 2.85
N ILE A 92 -3.27 4.41 2.53
CA ILE A 92 -1.94 3.97 2.96
C ILE A 92 -1.73 4.40 4.41
N LEU A 93 -1.37 3.46 5.28
CA LEU A 93 -1.15 3.70 6.70
C LEU A 93 0.19 3.13 7.15
N GLY A 94 0.92 3.87 7.98
CA GLY A 94 2.18 3.43 8.55
C GLY A 94 3.34 3.34 7.57
N HIS A 95 3.29 4.05 6.44
CA HIS A 95 4.38 4.11 5.46
C HIS A 95 5.71 4.50 6.13
N SER A 96 6.81 3.88 5.71
CA SER A 96 8.14 4.07 6.30
C SER A 96 8.57 5.53 6.43
N GLU A 97 8.25 6.39 5.45
CA GLU A 97 8.53 7.83 5.50
C GLU A 97 7.80 8.53 6.65
N ARG A 98 6.64 8.04 7.09
CA ARG A 98 5.89 8.59 8.22
C ARG A 98 6.37 8.06 9.57
N ARG A 99 6.86 6.83 9.60
CA ARG A 99 7.48 6.20 10.79
C ARG A 99 8.87 6.78 11.10
N ALA A 100 9.60 7.25 10.09
CA ALA A 100 10.99 7.69 10.19
C ALA A 100 11.17 8.92 11.08
N ALA A 101 12.37 9.05 11.68
CA ALA A 101 12.75 10.17 12.54
C ALA A 101 12.74 11.53 11.81
N GLY A 102 13.00 11.55 10.51
CA GLY A 102 12.89 12.75 9.67
C GLY A 102 11.46 13.02 9.16
N GLY A 103 10.50 12.14 9.46
CA GLY A 103 9.11 12.26 9.08
C GLY A 103 8.22 12.72 10.24
N HIS A 104 7.15 11.95 10.48
CA HIS A 104 6.16 12.27 11.52
C HIS A 104 6.34 11.47 12.81
N LEU A 105 7.32 10.56 12.89
CA LEU A 105 7.54 9.63 14.02
C LEU A 105 6.27 8.84 14.38
N GLU A 106 5.49 8.44 13.41
CA GLU A 106 4.28 7.67 13.65
C GLU A 106 4.61 6.34 14.34
N LYS A 107 4.03 6.14 15.52
CA LYS A 107 4.19 4.93 16.31
C LYS A 107 3.08 3.93 16.01
N ASP A 108 3.34 2.66 16.29
CA ASP A 108 2.40 1.57 16.06
C ASP A 108 1.03 1.81 16.72
N ALA A 109 0.99 2.41 17.93
CA ALA A 109 -0.25 2.75 18.61
C ALA A 109 -1.12 3.75 17.81
N ALA A 110 -0.51 4.72 17.12
CA ALA A 110 -1.24 5.65 16.25
C ALA A 110 -1.71 4.95 14.97
N ILE A 111 -0.88 4.10 14.39
CA ILE A 111 -1.19 3.33 13.19
C ILE A 111 -2.33 2.34 13.47
N HIS A 112 -2.31 1.64 14.62
CA HIS A 112 -3.41 0.80 15.07
C HIS A 112 -4.75 1.54 15.09
N ARG A 113 -4.81 2.73 15.71
CA ARG A 113 -6.02 3.55 15.75
C ARG A 113 -6.50 3.93 14.35
N LYS A 114 -5.57 4.26 13.44
CA LYS A 114 -5.89 4.57 12.04
C LYS A 114 -6.41 3.36 11.27
N VAL A 115 -5.81 2.18 11.44
CA VAL A 115 -6.28 0.95 10.77
C VAL A 115 -7.70 0.62 11.21
N ARG A 116 -8.00 0.65 12.50
CA ARG A 116 -9.36 0.45 13.02
C ARG A 116 -10.34 1.43 12.43
N ALA A 117 -10.04 2.73 12.51
CA ALA A 117 -10.90 3.77 12.00
C ALA A 117 -11.14 3.67 10.47
N ALA A 118 -10.12 3.26 9.70
CA ALA A 118 -10.25 3.02 8.26
C ALA A 118 -11.24 1.88 7.97
N VAL A 119 -11.07 0.73 8.64
CA VAL A 119 -11.95 -0.43 8.47
C VAL A 119 -13.39 -0.10 8.89
N GLU A 120 -13.57 0.60 10.00
CA GLU A 120 -14.89 1.06 10.50
C GLU A 120 -15.57 2.03 9.51
N ALA A 121 -14.79 2.89 8.86
CA ALA A 121 -15.28 3.81 7.83
C ALA A 121 -15.50 3.17 6.45
N GLY A 122 -15.25 1.87 6.30
CA GLY A 122 -15.42 1.17 5.03
C GLY A 122 -14.24 1.30 4.05
N LEU A 123 -13.14 1.94 4.47
CA LEU A 123 -11.91 2.02 3.68
C LEU A 123 -11.11 0.72 3.78
N THR A 124 -10.34 0.42 2.75
CA THR A 124 -9.35 -0.68 2.73
C THR A 124 -7.98 -0.12 3.12
N PRO A 125 -7.45 -0.43 4.32
CA PRO A 125 -6.09 -0.03 4.68
C PRO A 125 -5.06 -0.76 3.82
N ILE A 126 -4.06 -0.02 3.31
CA ILE A 126 -2.77 -0.58 2.83
C ILE A 126 -1.79 -0.32 3.96
N LEU A 127 -1.68 -1.29 4.87
CA LEU A 127 -0.81 -1.21 6.04
C LEU A 127 0.63 -1.50 5.65
N CYS A 128 1.51 -0.51 5.83
CA CYS A 128 2.94 -0.64 5.57
C CYS A 128 3.69 -1.14 6.81
N VAL A 129 4.49 -2.19 6.61
CA VAL A 129 5.38 -2.78 7.60
C VAL A 129 6.74 -3.04 6.96
N GLY A 130 7.82 -2.92 7.73
CA GLY A 130 9.16 -3.17 7.19
C GLY A 130 10.26 -2.72 8.12
N GLU A 131 11.44 -3.31 7.92
CA GLU A 131 12.64 -3.11 8.72
C GLU A 131 13.66 -2.23 7.98
N ASN A 132 14.48 -1.54 8.75
CA ASN A 132 15.63 -0.80 8.23
C ASN A 132 16.88 -1.72 8.06
N LEU A 133 17.94 -1.17 7.46
CA LEU A 133 19.16 -1.93 7.18
C LEU A 133 19.79 -2.53 8.45
N LYS A 134 19.84 -1.78 9.55
CA LYS A 134 20.42 -2.26 10.79
C LYS A 134 19.68 -3.48 11.34
N GLN A 135 18.37 -3.46 11.32
CA GLN A 135 17.52 -4.57 11.75
C GLN A 135 17.67 -5.79 10.82
N ASN A 136 17.74 -5.54 9.52
CA ASN A 136 17.97 -6.59 8.53
C ASN A 136 19.32 -7.29 8.73
N GLU A 137 20.42 -6.51 8.87
CA GLU A 137 21.77 -7.03 9.12
C GLU A 137 21.91 -7.74 10.47
N ALA A 138 21.12 -7.34 11.48
CA ALA A 138 21.06 -7.99 12.79
C ALA A 138 20.23 -9.29 12.79
N GLY A 139 19.53 -9.62 11.69
CA GLY A 139 18.63 -10.76 11.61
C GLY A 139 17.29 -10.56 12.35
N GLU A 140 16.94 -9.32 12.69
CA GLU A 140 15.74 -8.94 13.45
C GLU A 140 14.48 -8.74 12.56
N THR A 141 14.58 -8.97 11.24
CA THR A 141 13.48 -8.75 10.28
C THR A 141 12.18 -9.40 10.75
N HIS A 142 12.24 -10.68 11.17
CA HIS A 142 11.03 -11.41 11.57
C HIS A 142 10.37 -10.77 12.79
N GLU A 143 11.12 -10.55 13.85
CA GLU A 143 10.59 -9.98 15.10
C GLU A 143 10.03 -8.57 14.88
N PHE A 144 10.76 -7.74 14.14
CA PHE A 144 10.39 -6.36 13.91
C PHE A 144 9.14 -6.23 13.03
N VAL A 145 9.11 -6.91 11.89
CA VAL A 145 7.99 -6.85 10.93
C VAL A 145 6.73 -7.49 11.51
N SER A 146 6.86 -8.66 12.17
CA SER A 146 5.73 -9.30 12.84
C SER A 146 5.19 -8.45 14.00
N GLY A 147 6.08 -7.79 14.75
CA GLY A 147 5.70 -6.86 15.81
C GLY A 147 4.85 -5.69 15.30
N GLN A 148 5.26 -5.07 14.19
CA GLN A 148 4.48 -3.99 13.55
C GLN A 148 3.11 -4.47 13.07
N ALA A 149 3.05 -5.64 12.41
CA ALA A 149 1.80 -6.20 11.91
C ALA A 149 0.84 -6.54 13.06
N ARG A 150 1.33 -7.23 14.11
CA ARG A 150 0.54 -7.55 15.31
C ARG A 150 0.01 -6.30 15.99
N ALA A 151 0.87 -5.31 16.23
CA ALA A 151 0.48 -4.07 16.89
C ALA A 151 -0.59 -3.29 16.11
N ALA A 152 -0.49 -3.26 14.77
CA ALA A 152 -1.44 -2.53 13.93
C ALA A 152 -2.80 -3.24 13.81
N LEU A 153 -2.83 -4.58 13.86
CA LEU A 153 -4.03 -5.40 13.65
C LEU A 153 -4.66 -5.91 14.97
N ASP A 154 -4.08 -5.57 16.12
CA ASP A 154 -4.55 -6.02 17.43
C ASP A 154 -6.04 -5.72 17.64
N GLY A 155 -6.77 -6.75 18.13
CA GLY A 155 -8.21 -6.65 18.43
C GLY A 155 -9.15 -6.49 17.22
N LEU A 156 -8.65 -6.59 15.98
CA LEU A 156 -9.51 -6.69 14.80
C LEU A 156 -10.05 -8.12 14.65
N SER A 157 -11.29 -8.26 14.19
CA SER A 157 -11.84 -9.57 13.83
C SER A 157 -11.22 -10.12 12.53
N SER A 158 -11.36 -11.43 12.29
CA SER A 158 -10.91 -12.04 11.02
C SER A 158 -11.53 -11.33 9.81
N GLU A 159 -12.82 -11.01 9.83
CA GLU A 159 -13.51 -10.29 8.76
C GLU A 159 -12.94 -8.88 8.53
N GLN A 160 -12.43 -8.24 9.59
CA GLN A 160 -11.79 -6.95 9.49
C GLN A 160 -10.38 -7.06 8.92
N VAL A 161 -9.60 -8.05 9.37
CA VAL A 161 -8.22 -8.26 8.89
C VAL A 161 -8.20 -8.64 7.41
N VAL A 162 -9.12 -9.48 6.93
CA VAL A 162 -9.18 -9.86 5.50
C VAL A 162 -9.52 -8.71 4.57
N ARG A 163 -10.04 -7.61 5.10
CA ARG A 163 -10.27 -6.37 4.34
C ARG A 163 -9.02 -5.49 4.24
N CYS A 164 -7.98 -5.78 5.00
CA CYS A 164 -6.71 -5.06 4.93
C CYS A 164 -5.83 -5.63 3.80
N VAL A 165 -4.95 -4.78 3.31
CA VAL A 165 -3.83 -5.13 2.44
C VAL A 165 -2.56 -4.83 3.21
N ILE A 166 -1.56 -5.71 3.17
CA ILE A 166 -0.29 -5.46 3.83
C ILE A 166 0.76 -5.12 2.77
N ALA A 167 1.52 -4.05 2.96
CA ALA A 167 2.65 -3.71 2.11
C ALA A 167 3.96 -3.92 2.88
N TYR A 168 4.76 -4.88 2.43
CA TYR A 168 6.09 -5.11 2.99
C TYR A 168 7.10 -4.17 2.35
N GLU A 169 7.67 -3.29 3.14
CA GLU A 169 8.67 -2.30 2.76
C GLU A 169 10.05 -2.68 3.32
N PRO A 170 10.94 -3.37 2.56
CA PRO A 170 12.35 -3.44 2.95
C PRO A 170 12.94 -2.03 2.84
N ILE A 171 12.95 -1.25 3.96
CA ILE A 171 13.26 0.19 3.97
C ILE A 171 14.67 0.43 3.40
N TRP A 172 15.60 -0.51 3.62
CA TRP A 172 16.95 -0.48 3.09
C TRP A 172 17.03 -0.59 1.55
N ALA A 173 15.93 -1.02 0.91
CA ALA A 173 15.83 -1.13 -0.55
C ALA A 173 15.01 0.01 -1.19
N ILE A 174 14.46 0.95 -0.39
CA ILE A 174 13.65 2.05 -0.90
C ILE A 174 14.53 3.24 -1.26
N GLY A 175 14.55 3.62 -2.54
CA GLY A 175 15.27 4.81 -3.01
C GLY A 175 16.80 4.71 -2.98
N THR A 176 17.35 3.54 -2.68
CA THR A 176 18.80 3.32 -2.57
C THR A 176 19.43 2.76 -3.84
N GLY A 177 18.63 2.39 -4.83
CA GLY A 177 19.07 1.65 -6.02
C GLY A 177 19.36 0.17 -5.75
N LYS A 178 19.26 -0.30 -4.49
CA LYS A 178 19.30 -1.72 -4.12
C LYS A 178 17.88 -2.24 -4.08
N ALA A 179 17.59 -3.35 -4.72
CA ALA A 179 16.33 -4.06 -4.58
C ALA A 179 16.57 -5.34 -3.75
N ALA A 180 15.61 -5.71 -2.90
CA ALA A 180 15.59 -7.07 -2.38
C ALA A 180 15.41 -8.03 -3.56
N THR A 181 16.00 -9.24 -3.48
CA THR A 181 15.72 -10.23 -4.52
C THR A 181 14.25 -10.67 -4.42
N PRO A 182 13.60 -11.08 -5.52
CA PRO A 182 12.24 -11.62 -5.46
C PRO A 182 12.11 -12.78 -4.46
N ALA A 183 13.12 -13.65 -4.38
CA ALA A 183 13.14 -14.78 -3.44
C ALA A 183 13.20 -14.33 -1.97
N ASP A 184 14.03 -13.32 -1.64
CA ASP A 184 14.10 -12.78 -0.28
C ASP A 184 12.80 -12.08 0.12
N ALA A 185 12.26 -11.25 -0.77
CA ALA A 185 10.97 -10.60 -0.56
C ALA A 185 9.86 -11.65 -0.32
N ASN A 186 9.77 -12.65 -1.20
CA ASN A 186 8.80 -13.74 -1.07
C ASN A 186 8.93 -14.49 0.27
N ARG A 187 10.16 -14.78 0.69
CA ARG A 187 10.44 -15.45 1.96
C ARG A 187 9.93 -14.64 3.16
N VAL A 188 10.22 -13.34 3.21
CA VAL A 188 9.75 -12.48 4.31
C VAL A 188 8.22 -12.32 4.25
N MET A 189 7.65 -12.11 3.07
CA MET A 189 6.21 -11.93 2.91
C MET A 189 5.43 -13.21 3.28
N GLY A 190 5.94 -14.39 2.92
CA GLY A 190 5.34 -15.67 3.30
C GLY A 190 5.56 -16.03 4.77
N LEU A 191 6.81 -16.17 5.19
CA LEU A 191 7.13 -16.68 6.52
C LEU A 191 6.85 -15.67 7.64
N THR A 192 7.10 -14.38 7.40
CA THR A 192 6.92 -13.37 8.45
C THR A 192 5.53 -12.74 8.38
N VAL A 193 5.17 -12.13 7.23
CA VAL A 193 3.91 -11.38 7.16
C VAL A 193 2.71 -12.34 7.18
N ARG A 194 2.64 -13.28 6.24
CA ARG A 194 1.51 -14.23 6.17
C ARG A 194 1.47 -15.17 7.38
N GLY A 195 2.64 -15.62 7.86
CA GLY A 195 2.72 -16.40 9.10
C GLY A 195 2.15 -15.64 10.30
N THR A 196 2.48 -14.35 10.44
CA THR A 196 1.90 -13.49 11.50
C THR A 196 0.38 -13.34 11.34
N LEU A 197 -0.11 -13.18 10.12
CA LEU A 197 -1.56 -13.13 9.87
C LEU A 197 -2.23 -14.46 10.22
N ALA A 198 -1.61 -15.60 9.91
CA ALA A 198 -2.13 -16.92 10.26
C ALA A 198 -2.24 -17.11 11.78
N ASP A 199 -1.25 -16.63 12.54
CA ASP A 199 -1.30 -16.63 14.01
C ASP A 199 -2.44 -15.76 14.57
N LEU A 200 -2.76 -14.64 13.89
CA LEU A 200 -3.78 -13.69 14.35
C LEU A 200 -5.21 -14.14 14.02
N VAL A 201 -5.43 -14.65 12.80
CA VAL A 201 -6.79 -14.87 12.25
C VAL A 201 -7.01 -16.27 11.65
N GLY A 202 -6.02 -17.16 11.73
CA GLY A 202 -6.05 -18.50 11.14
C GLY A 202 -5.57 -18.52 9.69
N GLU A 203 -5.12 -19.71 9.25
CA GLU A 203 -4.50 -19.91 7.93
C GLU A 203 -5.43 -19.55 6.77
N ASP A 204 -6.70 -19.97 6.83
CA ASP A 204 -7.68 -19.73 5.77
C ASP A 204 -7.90 -18.22 5.55
N ALA A 205 -8.12 -17.46 6.62
CA ALA A 205 -8.29 -16.01 6.55
C ALA A 205 -7.00 -15.32 6.08
N ALA A 206 -5.85 -15.69 6.65
CA ALA A 206 -4.54 -15.17 6.25
C ALA A 206 -4.23 -15.45 4.78
N GLY A 207 -4.68 -16.61 4.26
CA GLY A 207 -4.54 -17.01 2.86
C GLY A 207 -5.28 -16.09 1.88
N THR A 208 -6.27 -15.31 2.34
CA THR A 208 -7.04 -14.37 1.51
C THR A 208 -6.48 -12.96 1.50
N VAL A 209 -5.70 -12.57 2.51
CA VAL A 209 -5.10 -11.24 2.62
C VAL A 209 -4.06 -11.03 1.53
N ARG A 210 -4.15 -9.91 0.82
CA ARG A 210 -3.16 -9.55 -0.19
C ARG A 210 -1.92 -8.92 0.46
N ILE A 211 -0.74 -9.37 0.04
CA ILE A 211 0.53 -8.84 0.51
C ILE A 211 1.27 -8.23 -0.69
N LEU A 212 1.59 -6.94 -0.62
CA LEU A 212 2.26 -6.18 -1.67
C LEU A 212 3.74 -6.01 -1.36
N TYR A 213 4.57 -6.07 -2.38
CA TYR A 213 5.96 -5.66 -2.27
C TYR A 213 6.08 -4.14 -2.39
N GLY A 214 6.66 -3.49 -1.39
CA GLY A 214 6.82 -2.03 -1.29
C GLY A 214 8.24 -1.52 -1.51
N GLY A 215 9.15 -2.34 -2.02
CA GLY A 215 10.49 -1.92 -2.38
C GLY A 215 10.57 -1.30 -3.78
N SER A 216 11.78 -1.23 -4.35
CA SER A 216 11.99 -0.65 -5.68
C SER A 216 11.42 -1.54 -6.79
N VAL A 217 10.35 -1.07 -7.44
CA VAL A 217 9.67 -1.75 -8.54
C VAL A 217 9.63 -0.87 -9.78
N THR A 218 9.90 -1.48 -10.93
CA THR A 218 9.85 -0.87 -12.27
C THR A 218 9.12 -1.79 -13.24
N ALA A 219 8.80 -1.31 -14.45
CA ALA A 219 8.25 -2.17 -15.49
C ALA A 219 9.18 -3.36 -15.85
N ASP A 220 10.50 -3.20 -15.68
CA ASP A 220 11.45 -4.24 -16.06
C ASP A 220 11.56 -5.38 -15.04
N ASN A 221 11.31 -5.12 -13.75
CA ASN A 221 11.47 -6.13 -12.72
C ASN A 221 10.15 -6.65 -12.13
N ILE A 222 9.01 -5.99 -12.35
CA ILE A 222 7.73 -6.36 -11.72
C ILE A 222 7.34 -7.82 -12.00
N ALA A 223 7.56 -8.31 -13.22
CA ALA A 223 7.21 -9.67 -13.59
C ALA A 223 7.94 -10.72 -12.74
N THR A 224 9.20 -10.46 -12.33
CA THR A 224 9.97 -11.39 -11.49
C THR A 224 9.43 -11.46 -10.06
N PHE A 225 8.87 -10.36 -9.55
CA PHE A 225 8.20 -10.34 -8.25
C PHE A 225 6.84 -11.03 -8.33
N MET A 226 6.03 -10.73 -9.36
CA MET A 226 4.71 -11.31 -9.52
C MET A 226 4.71 -12.83 -9.78
N ALA A 227 5.82 -13.39 -10.25
CA ALA A 227 6.00 -14.84 -10.36
C ALA A 227 6.17 -15.56 -9.00
N MET A 228 6.28 -14.82 -7.90
CA MET A 228 6.46 -15.37 -6.56
C MET A 228 5.11 -15.64 -5.87
N PRO A 229 4.89 -16.81 -5.22
CA PRO A 229 3.59 -17.22 -4.71
C PRO A 229 3.03 -16.37 -3.56
N GLU A 230 3.90 -15.66 -2.82
CA GLU A 230 3.49 -14.85 -1.67
C GLU A 230 3.43 -13.34 -1.99
N ILE A 231 3.67 -12.96 -3.24
CA ILE A 231 3.63 -11.56 -3.68
C ILE A 231 2.36 -11.34 -4.51
N ASP A 232 1.40 -10.61 -3.93
CA ASP A 232 0.10 -10.36 -4.53
C ASP A 232 0.02 -9.01 -5.26
N GLY A 233 1.15 -8.35 -5.46
CA GLY A 233 1.20 -7.05 -6.12
C GLY A 233 2.32 -6.15 -5.61
N ALA A 234 2.18 -4.85 -5.87
CA ALA A 234 3.17 -3.87 -5.47
C ALA A 234 2.57 -2.54 -5.00
N LEU A 235 3.21 -1.94 -4.01
CA LEU A 235 3.04 -0.53 -3.66
C LEU A 235 4.18 0.26 -4.32
N VAL A 236 3.87 0.94 -5.43
CA VAL A 236 4.84 1.52 -6.36
C VAL A 236 5.04 3.00 -6.08
N GLY A 237 6.27 3.42 -5.83
CA GLY A 237 6.63 4.84 -5.66
C GLY A 237 6.92 5.54 -6.98
N GLY A 238 8.18 5.90 -7.23
CA GLY A 238 8.62 6.73 -8.36
C GLY A 238 8.14 6.28 -9.74
N ALA A 239 8.10 4.98 -10.02
CA ALA A 239 7.61 4.45 -11.29
C ALA A 239 6.10 4.71 -11.52
N SER A 240 5.33 5.07 -10.48
CA SER A 240 3.93 5.43 -10.61
C SER A 240 3.69 6.89 -11.05
N LEU A 241 4.75 7.67 -11.21
CA LEU A 241 4.70 9.10 -11.58
C LEU A 241 4.88 9.35 -13.08
N THR A 242 5.07 8.29 -13.87
CA THR A 242 5.26 8.36 -15.32
C THR A 242 4.26 7.46 -16.04
N PRO A 243 3.99 7.68 -17.34
CA PRO A 243 3.14 6.80 -18.15
C PRO A 243 3.60 5.34 -18.18
N ASP A 244 4.86 5.05 -17.86
CA ASP A 244 5.40 3.68 -17.74
C ASP A 244 4.69 2.85 -16.65
N PHE A 245 3.95 3.51 -15.75
CA PHE A 245 3.09 2.83 -14.79
C PHE A 245 2.07 1.91 -15.46
N VAL A 246 1.55 2.29 -16.62
CA VAL A 246 0.64 1.45 -17.41
C VAL A 246 1.32 0.16 -17.86
N GLU A 247 2.55 0.28 -18.36
CA GLU A 247 3.34 -0.89 -18.78
C GLU A 247 3.74 -1.78 -17.58
N LEU A 248 4.07 -1.17 -16.44
CA LEU A 248 4.33 -1.89 -15.20
C LEU A 248 3.11 -2.76 -14.80
N VAL A 249 1.91 -2.18 -14.80
CA VAL A 249 0.68 -2.90 -14.49
C VAL A 249 0.41 -4.01 -15.49
N ARG A 250 0.62 -3.76 -16.80
CA ARG A 250 0.44 -4.78 -17.86
C ARG A 250 1.37 -5.97 -17.66
N ARG A 251 2.66 -5.73 -17.34
CA ARG A 251 3.63 -6.79 -17.08
C ARG A 251 3.35 -7.54 -15.79
N ALA A 252 2.77 -6.88 -14.79
CA ALA A 252 2.36 -7.54 -13.54
C ALA A 252 1.29 -8.63 -13.80
N VAL A 253 0.33 -8.35 -14.68
CA VAL A 253 -0.71 -9.33 -15.04
C VAL A 253 -0.18 -10.48 -15.87
N ALA A 254 0.74 -10.21 -16.80
CA ALA A 254 1.27 -11.23 -17.72
C ALA A 254 2.14 -12.29 -17.03
N ALA A 255 2.56 -12.04 -15.78
CA ALA A 255 3.45 -12.90 -15.01
C ALA A 255 2.73 -13.73 -13.93
N GLY A 256 1.49 -13.41 -13.57
CA GLY A 256 0.65 -14.14 -12.61
C GLY A 256 -0.42 -14.92 -13.33
#